data_d0e96404757961c74d261e3daae34e05
#
_entry.id   d0e96404757961c74d261e3daae34e05
#
_cell.length_a   1.000
_cell.length_b   1.000
_cell.length_c   1.000
_cell.angle_alpha   90.00
_cell.angle_beta   90.00
_cell.angle_gamma   90.00
#
_symmetry.space_group_name_H-M   'P 1'
#
loop_
_entity.id
_entity.type
_entity.pdbx_description
1 polymer ?
#
loop_
_entity_poly.entity_id
_entity_poly.type
_entity_poly.pdbx_seq_one_letter_code
_entity_poly.pdbx_strand_id
1 'polypeptide(L)'
;MAEEEKDEIFPADATSSKEEVASAVSIVEKSTDDTSIREGGNPDKHKKRKKGFRLKWRNPLPIIDRYILGKFLGTYFLATLLLLLVIAMFDTTEKLDAFLTAPLKETLFDYFASFLPYFANQLSPLFVFISVIFFTTKLADNSEIIAMLSSGITFRRLLRPYMIGAAIIAALTFALSNYIIPPTNVKRIAYTNKYVKNKAVAYGSNIQLMVRPGEVAYFGRFDNTTSQGYRFSLDKFDGKSIVSTLTASSVEYDTTRQYHWKLKDYMIRDFDGMNEKIRKGMTIDSIIPIEPKDFLIASDDQEMLTTPQLSDYIRKQKMRGVANIKKFEIEKEKRLAETAAAFILTLIGMSLSAKKVKGGMGINIGIGLGLSFSYILFSTITSSFAINGYTSPAVAMEIPNIVYLIIGIALYRRASKF
;
A
#
# COMPACT_ATOMS: atom_id res chain seq x y z
N MET A 1 -59.22 14.16 40.58
CA MET A 1 -59.99 13.03 40.04
C MET A 1 -58.93 12.01 39.73
N ALA A 2 -58.70 11.19 40.67
CA ALA A 2 -59.22 9.86 40.99
C ALA A 2 -58.37 8.84 40.26
N GLU A 3 -57.48 8.14 41.00
CA GLU A 3 -57.74 6.82 41.64
C GLU A 3 -57.76 5.71 40.58
N GLU A 4 -57.12 4.60 40.66
CA GLU A 4 -56.81 3.60 41.69
C GLU A 4 -55.87 2.57 41.01
N GLU A 5 -54.81 2.08 41.65
CA GLU A 5 -54.70 0.88 42.50
C GLU A 5 -54.83 -0.46 41.77
N LYS A 6 -53.87 -1.30 41.85
CA LYS A 6 -53.61 -2.52 42.66
C LYS A 6 -52.59 -3.40 41.94
N ASP A 7 -51.50 -3.70 42.58
CA ASP A 7 -51.10 -4.89 43.35
C ASP A 7 -51.28 -6.29 42.74
N GLU A 8 -50.22 -7.03 43.04
CA GLU A 8 -50.12 -8.50 43.15
C GLU A 8 -49.34 -9.17 41.97
N ILE A 9 -48.40 -10.06 42.13
CA ILE A 9 -47.93 -10.96 43.22
C ILE A 9 -46.60 -11.55 42.77
N PHE A 10 -45.64 -11.68 43.68
CA PHE A 10 -44.54 -12.68 43.57
C PHE A 10 -45.10 -14.08 43.87
N PRO A 11 -44.51 -15.13 43.33
CA PRO A 11 -43.94 -16.07 44.24
C PRO A 11 -42.52 -16.55 43.88
N ALA A 12 -41.79 -16.77 44.94
CA ALA A 12 -40.52 -17.45 45.04
C ALA A 12 -40.58 -18.89 44.52
N ASP A 13 -39.50 -19.30 43.84
CA ASP A 13 -39.11 -20.70 43.89
C ASP A 13 -37.57 -20.80 43.92
N ALA A 14 -37.06 -20.89 45.13
CA ALA A 14 -35.67 -21.08 45.49
C ALA A 14 -35.50 -22.54 45.96
N THR A 15 -35.72 -23.52 45.07
CA THR A 15 -35.49 -24.93 45.39
C THR A 15 -34.80 -25.78 44.33
N SER A 16 -34.46 -25.19 43.18
CA SER A 16 -33.84 -25.95 42.08
C SER A 16 -32.29 -25.96 42.08
N SER A 17 -31.62 -25.21 42.93
CA SER A 17 -30.13 -25.11 42.90
C SER A 17 -29.41 -26.00 43.90
N LYS A 18 -30.11 -26.78 44.71
CA LYS A 18 -29.48 -27.70 45.72
C LYS A 18 -29.39 -29.15 45.25
N GLU A 19 -30.14 -29.57 44.25
CA GLU A 19 -30.07 -30.94 43.72
C GLU A 19 -29.01 -31.11 42.64
N GLU A 20 -28.63 -30.09 41.91
CA GLU A 20 -27.55 -30.17 40.93
C GLU A 20 -26.15 -30.22 41.52
N VAL A 21 -25.94 -29.66 42.71
CA VAL A 21 -24.66 -29.69 43.44
C VAL A 21 -24.45 -31.01 44.17
N ALA A 22 -25.52 -31.72 44.55
CA ALA A 22 -25.42 -33.03 45.19
C ALA A 22 -25.12 -34.17 44.18
N SER A 23 -25.49 -34.00 42.93
CA SER A 23 -25.19 -34.96 41.85
C SER A 23 -23.74 -34.93 41.37
N ALA A 24 -23.07 -33.75 41.45
CA ALA A 24 -21.68 -33.59 41.06
C ALA A 24 -20.66 -34.13 42.07
N VAL A 25 -21.04 -34.18 43.37
CA VAL A 25 -20.14 -34.69 44.43
C VAL A 25 -20.13 -36.22 44.52
N SER A 26 -21.18 -36.92 44.11
CA SER A 26 -21.25 -38.40 44.13
C SER A 26 -20.46 -39.06 43.02
N ILE A 27 -20.00 -38.37 42.00
CA ILE A 27 -19.21 -38.92 40.87
C ILE A 27 -17.70 -38.89 41.17
N VAL A 28 -17.24 -38.10 42.15
CA VAL A 28 -15.82 -38.02 42.53
C VAL A 28 -15.41 -39.04 43.59
N GLU A 29 -16.35 -39.63 44.34
CA GLU A 29 -16.05 -40.57 45.42
C GLU A 29 -16.03 -42.05 45.03
N LYS A 30 -16.24 -42.37 43.75
CA LYS A 30 -16.29 -43.77 43.26
C LYS A 30 -15.06 -44.23 42.46
N SER A 31 -13.93 -43.52 42.58
CA SER A 31 -12.69 -43.83 41.84
C SER A 31 -11.48 -44.17 42.70
N THR A 32 -11.69 -44.53 43.98
CA THR A 32 -10.58 -44.99 44.85
C THR A 32 -11.03 -46.22 45.65
N ASP A 33 -11.09 -47.35 45.00
CA ASP A 33 -10.89 -48.67 45.63
C ASP A 33 -10.94 -49.76 44.53
N ASP A 34 -9.80 -50.25 44.12
CA ASP A 34 -9.54 -51.63 43.77
C ASP A 34 -8.05 -51.87 43.56
N THR A 35 -7.35 -52.13 44.67
CA THR A 35 -6.06 -52.81 44.71
C THR A 35 -6.33 -54.25 45.09
N SER A 36 -6.20 -55.16 44.17
CA SER A 36 -5.91 -56.56 44.52
C SER A 36 -5.06 -57.29 43.47
N ILE A 37 -3.90 -57.60 43.90
CA ILE A 37 -2.85 -58.49 43.55
C ILE A 37 -3.34 -59.71 42.78
N ARG A 38 -2.72 -60.06 41.62
CA ARG A 38 -2.41 -61.45 41.22
C ARG A 38 -1.16 -61.54 40.36
N GLU A 39 -0.16 -62.21 40.87
CA GLU A 39 1.04 -62.75 40.22
C GLU A 39 0.74 -63.76 39.11
N GLY A 40 1.64 -63.86 38.14
CA GLY A 40 1.76 -65.06 37.32
C GLY A 40 2.17 -64.77 35.85
N GLY A 41 3.46 -64.79 35.61
CA GLY A 41 4.30 -65.31 34.53
C GLY A 41 3.84 -65.31 33.08
N ASN A 42 4.57 -64.65 32.19
CA ASN A 42 5.42 -65.29 31.17
C ASN A 42 6.18 -64.23 30.31
N PRO A 43 7.45 -64.46 30.02
CA PRO A 43 8.21 -63.50 29.24
C PRO A 43 8.12 -63.79 27.73
N ASP A 44 8.47 -62.84 26.90
CA ASP A 44 8.64 -62.86 25.46
C ASP A 44 7.44 -62.49 24.59
N LYS A 45 7.38 -61.18 24.33
CA LYS A 45 7.19 -60.63 22.97
C LYS A 45 7.66 -59.16 22.93
N HIS A 46 8.92 -58.97 22.59
CA HIS A 46 9.45 -57.66 22.15
C HIS A 46 8.66 -57.12 20.94
N LYS A 47 7.57 -56.41 21.16
CA LYS A 47 7.02 -55.49 20.18
C LYS A 47 7.84 -54.19 20.22
N LYS A 48 8.82 -54.09 19.31
CA LYS A 48 9.49 -52.84 19.00
C LYS A 48 8.42 -51.76 18.70
N ARG A 49 8.08 -50.96 19.70
CA ARG A 49 7.35 -49.70 19.50
C ARG A 49 8.22 -48.82 18.59
N LYS A 50 7.86 -48.73 17.31
CA LYS A 50 8.37 -47.69 16.43
C LYS A 50 8.07 -46.37 17.12
N LYS A 51 9.09 -45.73 17.71
CA LYS A 51 9.06 -44.34 18.11
C LYS A 51 8.83 -43.54 16.82
N GLY A 52 7.58 -43.25 16.49
CA GLY A 52 7.25 -42.24 15.50
C GLY A 52 7.91 -40.95 15.94
N PHE A 53 8.86 -40.52 15.18
CA PHE A 53 9.49 -39.19 15.31
C PHE A 53 8.38 -38.17 15.05
N ARG A 54 7.55 -37.90 16.07
CA ARG A 54 6.67 -36.73 16.05
C ARG A 54 7.60 -35.55 16.19
N LEU A 55 7.91 -34.89 15.06
CA LEU A 55 8.44 -33.53 15.05
C LEU A 55 7.44 -32.72 15.87
N LYS A 56 7.69 -32.53 17.16
CA LYS A 56 7.05 -31.49 17.94
C LYS A 56 7.59 -30.20 17.37
N TRP A 57 6.83 -29.60 16.45
CA TRP A 57 7.02 -28.19 16.08
C TRP A 57 6.90 -27.40 17.39
N ARG A 58 8.03 -27.16 18.01
CA ARG A 58 8.12 -26.24 19.13
C ARG A 58 7.84 -24.87 18.56
N ASN A 59 6.60 -24.38 18.75
CA ASN A 59 6.22 -23.05 18.29
C ASN A 59 7.26 -22.06 18.81
N PRO A 60 7.99 -21.34 17.93
CA PRO A 60 9.11 -20.51 18.35
C PRO A 60 8.65 -19.27 19.16
N LEU A 61 7.35 -18.97 19.13
CA LEU A 61 6.77 -17.81 19.81
C LEU A 61 6.10 -18.25 21.14
N PRO A 62 6.38 -17.54 22.25
CA PRO A 62 5.64 -17.66 23.51
C PRO A 62 4.13 -17.49 23.30
N ILE A 63 3.32 -18.07 24.19
CA ILE A 63 1.86 -18.06 24.09
C ILE A 63 1.29 -16.63 23.99
N ILE A 64 1.82 -15.71 24.80
CA ILE A 64 1.41 -14.28 24.81
C ILE A 64 1.71 -13.62 23.47
N ASP A 65 2.88 -13.88 22.88
CA ASP A 65 3.25 -13.27 21.60
C ASP A 65 2.32 -13.76 20.49
N ARG A 66 2.00 -15.04 20.48
CA ARG A 66 1.07 -15.63 19.50
C ARG A 66 -0.34 -15.08 19.66
N TYR A 67 -0.79 -14.90 20.90
CA TYR A 67 -2.09 -14.30 21.20
C TYR A 67 -2.21 -12.88 20.67
N ILE A 68 -1.25 -12.02 21.03
CA ILE A 68 -1.21 -10.62 20.62
C ILE A 68 -1.08 -10.52 19.09
N LEU A 69 -0.15 -11.28 18.50
CA LEU A 69 0.08 -11.28 17.06
C LEU A 69 -1.17 -11.71 16.27
N GLY A 70 -1.81 -12.81 16.72
CA GLY A 70 -3.03 -13.31 16.06
C GLY A 70 -4.19 -12.32 16.14
N LYS A 71 -4.37 -11.66 17.28
CA LYS A 71 -5.38 -10.62 17.45
C LYS A 71 -5.08 -9.38 16.60
N PHE A 72 -3.82 -8.92 16.58
CA PHE A 72 -3.39 -7.77 15.77
C PHE A 72 -3.61 -8.01 14.28
N LEU A 73 -3.06 -9.11 13.74
CA LEU A 73 -3.21 -9.43 12.33
C LEU A 73 -4.67 -9.69 11.95
N GLY A 74 -5.42 -10.42 12.80
CA GLY A 74 -6.84 -10.64 12.56
C GLY A 74 -7.63 -9.33 12.48
N THR A 75 -7.37 -8.38 13.39
CA THR A 75 -7.99 -7.05 13.37
C THR A 75 -7.58 -6.26 12.13
N TYR A 76 -6.30 -6.34 11.72
CA TYR A 76 -5.79 -5.66 10.52
C TYR A 76 -6.51 -6.16 9.26
N PHE A 77 -6.55 -7.47 9.04
CA PHE A 77 -7.20 -8.03 7.86
C PHE A 77 -8.71 -7.79 7.84
N LEU A 78 -9.36 -7.89 9.01
CA LEU A 78 -10.79 -7.60 9.12
C LEU A 78 -11.10 -6.13 8.82
N ALA A 79 -10.36 -5.19 9.43
CA ALA A 79 -10.53 -3.76 9.19
C ALA A 79 -10.26 -3.39 7.73
N THR A 80 -9.19 -3.95 7.16
CA THR A 80 -8.86 -3.76 5.74
C THR A 80 -9.98 -4.26 4.84
N LEU A 81 -10.49 -5.48 5.08
CA LEU A 81 -11.57 -6.06 4.29
C LEU A 81 -12.84 -5.21 4.34
N LEU A 82 -13.28 -4.80 5.54
CA LEU A 82 -14.49 -4.00 5.71
C LEU A 82 -14.38 -2.65 4.99
N LEU A 83 -13.26 -1.94 5.14
CA LEU A 83 -13.06 -0.65 4.49
C LEU A 83 -12.91 -0.79 2.96
N LEU A 84 -12.24 -1.85 2.48
CA LEU A 84 -12.16 -2.12 1.05
C LEU A 84 -13.53 -2.41 0.42
N LEU A 85 -14.43 -3.09 1.13
CA LEU A 85 -15.81 -3.29 0.67
C LEU A 85 -16.54 -1.95 0.52
N VAL A 86 -16.38 -1.04 1.48
CA VAL A 86 -16.95 0.31 1.41
C VAL A 86 -16.38 1.09 0.23
N ILE A 87 -15.05 1.08 0.05
CA ILE A 87 -14.37 1.77 -1.05
C ILE A 87 -14.81 1.19 -2.39
N ALA A 88 -14.90 -0.13 -2.52
CA ALA A 88 -15.37 -0.79 -3.73
C ALA A 88 -16.84 -0.43 -4.07
N MET A 89 -17.69 -0.30 -3.05
CA MET A 89 -19.08 0.13 -3.23
C MET A 89 -19.17 1.57 -3.75
N PHE A 90 -18.39 2.51 -3.17
CA PHE A 90 -18.34 3.88 -3.66
C PHE A 90 -17.81 3.96 -5.09
N ASP A 91 -16.71 3.27 -5.39
CA ASP A 91 -16.12 3.22 -6.73
C ASP A 91 -17.08 2.62 -7.76
N THR A 92 -17.85 1.59 -7.36
CA THR A 92 -18.88 0.98 -8.20
C THR A 92 -20.00 1.97 -8.51
N THR A 93 -20.43 2.76 -7.53
CA THR A 93 -21.47 3.76 -7.71
C THR A 93 -21.01 4.89 -8.63
N GLU A 94 -19.74 5.34 -8.46
CA GLU A 94 -19.17 6.39 -9.30
C GLU A 94 -19.01 5.97 -10.77
N LYS A 95 -18.72 4.69 -11.03
CA LYS A 95 -18.39 4.14 -12.36
C LYS A 95 -19.48 3.20 -12.89
N LEU A 96 -20.70 3.30 -12.38
CA LEU A 96 -21.78 2.37 -12.69
C LEU A 96 -22.02 2.22 -14.20
N ASP A 97 -22.06 3.31 -14.95
CA ASP A 97 -22.30 3.29 -16.40
C ASP A 97 -21.19 2.51 -17.15
N ALA A 98 -19.95 2.66 -16.72
CA ALA A 98 -18.83 1.93 -17.29
C ALA A 98 -18.92 0.42 -16.99
N PHE A 99 -19.34 0.05 -15.79
CA PHE A 99 -19.46 -1.35 -15.39
C PHE A 99 -20.66 -2.05 -16.03
N LEU A 100 -21.73 -1.31 -16.36
CA LEU A 100 -22.88 -1.85 -17.10
C LEU A 100 -22.58 -2.08 -18.57
N THR A 101 -21.64 -1.32 -19.15
CA THR A 101 -21.24 -1.46 -20.57
C THR A 101 -20.12 -2.48 -20.76
N ALA A 102 -19.32 -2.76 -19.73
CA ALA A 102 -18.18 -3.67 -19.79
C ALA A 102 -18.60 -5.14 -19.53
N PRO A 103 -17.90 -6.12 -20.10
CA PRO A 103 -18.08 -7.52 -19.74
C PRO A 103 -17.78 -7.77 -18.26
N LEU A 104 -18.66 -8.48 -17.56
CA LEU A 104 -18.51 -8.79 -16.12
C LEU A 104 -17.17 -9.44 -15.79
N LYS A 105 -16.66 -10.29 -16.69
CA LYS A 105 -15.35 -10.94 -16.52
C LYS A 105 -14.19 -9.93 -16.48
N GLU A 106 -14.16 -8.97 -17.40
CA GLU A 106 -13.13 -7.91 -17.41
C GLU A 106 -13.27 -7.01 -16.17
N THR A 107 -14.49 -6.69 -15.76
CA THR A 107 -14.75 -5.90 -14.55
C THR A 107 -14.23 -6.60 -13.28
N LEU A 108 -14.48 -7.90 -13.11
CA LEU A 108 -14.05 -8.62 -11.93
C LEU A 108 -12.52 -8.90 -11.93
N PHE A 109 -11.96 -9.40 -13.04
CA PHE A 109 -10.58 -9.88 -13.07
C PHE A 109 -9.56 -8.83 -13.50
N ASP A 110 -9.91 -7.89 -14.37
CA ASP A 110 -8.96 -6.86 -14.81
C ASP A 110 -9.08 -5.59 -13.97
N TYR A 111 -10.30 -5.24 -13.50
CA TYR A 111 -10.50 -4.06 -12.67
C TYR A 111 -10.42 -4.38 -11.18
N PHE A 112 -11.38 -5.10 -10.59
CA PHE A 112 -11.44 -5.31 -9.14
C PHE A 112 -10.30 -6.15 -8.57
N ALA A 113 -9.84 -7.18 -9.28
CA ALA A 113 -8.68 -7.96 -8.85
C ALA A 113 -7.38 -7.14 -8.75
N SER A 114 -7.32 -6.01 -9.47
CA SER A 114 -6.20 -5.04 -9.40
C SER A 114 -6.49 -3.89 -8.44
N PHE A 115 -7.72 -3.43 -8.39
CA PHE A 115 -8.18 -2.32 -7.57
C PHE A 115 -8.06 -2.60 -6.08
N LEU A 116 -8.54 -3.76 -5.62
CA LEU A 116 -8.53 -4.11 -4.19
C LEU A 116 -7.11 -4.19 -3.59
N PRO A 117 -6.14 -4.92 -4.18
CA PRO A 117 -4.77 -4.92 -3.66
C PRO A 117 -4.10 -3.55 -3.71
N TYR A 118 -4.37 -2.76 -4.73
CA TYR A 118 -3.84 -1.40 -4.86
C TYR A 118 -4.29 -0.50 -3.71
N PHE A 119 -5.61 -0.42 -3.44
CA PHE A 119 -6.13 0.40 -2.34
C PHE A 119 -5.80 -0.17 -0.96
N ALA A 120 -5.76 -1.51 -0.80
CA ALA A 120 -5.28 -2.14 0.42
C ALA A 120 -3.87 -1.70 0.77
N ASN A 121 -3.00 -1.64 -0.23
CA ASN A 121 -1.61 -1.23 -0.05
C ASN A 121 -1.48 0.27 0.21
N GLN A 122 -2.14 1.10 -0.61
CA GLN A 122 -2.09 2.56 -0.49
C GLN A 122 -2.60 3.07 0.86
N LEU A 123 -3.63 2.42 1.42
CA LEU A 123 -4.21 2.76 2.72
C LEU A 123 -3.66 1.91 3.86
N SER A 124 -2.66 1.07 3.61
CA SER A 124 -2.05 0.20 4.62
C SER A 124 -1.59 0.95 5.88
N PRO A 125 -0.96 2.14 5.81
CA PRO A 125 -0.61 2.91 7.00
C PRO A 125 -1.83 3.23 7.89
N LEU A 126 -2.96 3.60 7.28
CA LEU A 126 -4.22 3.84 7.98
C LEU A 126 -4.73 2.58 8.67
N PHE A 127 -4.76 1.46 7.95
CA PHE A 127 -5.27 0.19 8.47
C PHE A 127 -4.39 -0.38 9.60
N VAL A 128 -3.07 -0.28 9.49
CA VAL A 128 -2.15 -0.68 10.55
C VAL A 128 -2.46 0.11 11.82
N PHE A 129 -2.57 1.42 11.70
CA PHE A 129 -2.75 2.30 12.84
C PHE A 129 -4.10 2.08 13.53
N ILE A 130 -5.20 2.03 12.76
CA ILE A 130 -6.54 1.74 13.28
C ILE A 130 -6.55 0.39 14.00
N SER A 131 -5.96 -0.65 13.38
CA SER A 131 -5.96 -1.99 13.94
C SER A 131 -5.19 -2.08 15.24
N VAL A 132 -4.01 -1.44 15.31
CA VAL A 132 -3.20 -1.40 16.52
C VAL A 132 -3.96 -0.68 17.64
N ILE A 133 -4.54 0.48 17.36
CA ILE A 133 -5.27 1.26 18.36
C ILE A 133 -6.51 0.50 18.84
N PHE A 134 -7.34 0.03 17.92
CA PHE A 134 -8.57 -0.68 18.26
C PHE A 134 -8.28 -1.91 19.12
N PHE A 135 -7.37 -2.75 18.70
CA PHE A 135 -7.01 -3.96 19.38
C PHE A 135 -6.36 -3.67 20.74
N THR A 136 -5.40 -2.72 20.80
CA THR A 136 -4.69 -2.37 22.02
C THR A 136 -5.61 -1.70 23.04
N THR A 137 -6.50 -0.80 22.61
CA THR A 137 -7.51 -0.21 23.49
C THR A 137 -8.42 -1.26 24.07
N LYS A 138 -8.87 -2.24 23.28
CA LYS A 138 -9.68 -3.36 23.77
C LYS A 138 -8.96 -4.17 24.84
N LEU A 139 -7.66 -4.46 24.65
CA LEU A 139 -6.85 -5.12 25.68
C LEU A 139 -6.70 -4.26 26.96
N ALA A 140 -6.56 -2.93 26.79
CA ALA A 140 -6.43 -2.01 27.91
C ALA A 140 -7.74 -1.90 28.68
N ASP A 141 -8.88 -1.80 28.00
CA ASP A 141 -10.21 -1.73 28.63
C ASP A 141 -10.56 -3.01 29.39
N ASN A 142 -10.18 -4.18 28.85
CA ASN A 142 -10.30 -5.47 29.52
C ASN A 142 -9.29 -5.67 30.66
N SER A 143 -8.43 -4.67 30.95
CA SER A 143 -7.37 -4.76 31.95
C SER A 143 -6.29 -5.82 31.66
N GLU A 144 -6.26 -6.41 30.46
CA GLU A 144 -5.29 -7.43 30.07
C GLU A 144 -3.86 -6.88 30.04
N ILE A 145 -3.66 -5.64 29.53
CA ILE A 145 -2.35 -4.97 29.53
C ILE A 145 -1.84 -4.75 30.95
N ILE A 146 -2.70 -4.30 31.86
CA ILE A 146 -2.35 -4.08 33.29
C ILE A 146 -1.97 -5.41 33.93
N ALA A 147 -2.75 -6.47 33.70
CA ALA A 147 -2.45 -7.81 34.22
C ALA A 147 -1.09 -8.35 33.72
N MET A 148 -0.78 -8.16 32.42
CA MET A 148 0.52 -8.54 31.87
C MET A 148 1.68 -7.74 32.49
N LEU A 149 1.53 -6.43 32.67
CA LEU A 149 2.55 -5.59 33.29
C LEU A 149 2.73 -5.92 34.78
N SER A 150 1.65 -6.17 35.51
CA SER A 150 1.70 -6.57 36.93
C SER A 150 2.30 -7.95 37.16
N SER A 151 2.27 -8.84 36.13
CA SER A 151 2.98 -10.12 36.18
C SER A 151 4.48 -10.02 35.91
N GLY A 152 5.03 -8.80 35.80
CA GLY A 152 6.46 -8.54 35.60
C GLY A 152 6.89 -8.49 34.12
N ILE A 153 5.95 -8.51 33.17
CA ILE A 153 6.26 -8.31 31.76
C ILE A 153 6.55 -6.82 31.53
N THR A 154 7.76 -6.51 31.05
CA THR A 154 8.12 -5.13 30.73
C THR A 154 7.40 -4.61 29.50
N PHE A 155 7.14 -3.31 29.42
CA PHE A 155 6.52 -2.67 28.26
C PHE A 155 7.29 -2.94 26.95
N ARG A 156 8.63 -2.98 27.02
CA ARG A 156 9.49 -3.37 25.90
C ARG A 156 9.24 -4.81 25.43
N ARG A 157 8.97 -5.73 26.36
CA ARG A 157 8.67 -7.13 26.04
C ARG A 157 7.30 -7.25 25.37
N LEU A 158 6.33 -6.45 25.82
CA LEU A 158 4.98 -6.36 25.25
C LEU A 158 5.00 -5.79 23.82
N LEU A 159 5.94 -4.90 23.48
CA LEU A 159 6.09 -4.32 22.13
C LEU A 159 6.55 -5.36 21.08
N ARG A 160 7.25 -6.44 21.47
CA ARG A 160 7.80 -7.42 20.51
C ARG A 160 6.76 -8.01 19.55
N PRO A 161 5.63 -8.58 20.00
CA PRO A 161 4.65 -9.15 19.09
C PRO A 161 4.03 -8.12 18.14
N TYR A 162 3.91 -6.86 18.56
CA TYR A 162 3.46 -5.76 17.68
C TYR A 162 4.48 -5.48 16.58
N MET A 163 5.78 -5.42 16.90
CA MET A 163 6.83 -5.22 15.90
C MET A 163 6.96 -6.41 14.94
N ILE A 164 6.72 -7.65 15.41
CA ILE A 164 6.66 -8.82 14.53
C ILE A 164 5.46 -8.70 13.58
N GLY A 165 4.30 -8.31 14.08
CA GLY A 165 3.12 -8.06 13.25
C GLY A 165 3.35 -6.95 12.23
N ALA A 166 3.95 -5.83 12.66
CA ALA A 166 4.36 -4.75 11.74
C ALA A 166 5.33 -5.23 10.68
N ALA A 167 6.31 -6.09 11.03
CA ALA A 167 7.24 -6.68 10.06
C ALA A 167 6.53 -7.57 9.03
N ILE A 168 5.54 -8.36 9.44
CA ILE A 168 4.73 -9.18 8.52
C ILE A 168 3.94 -8.28 7.56
N ILE A 169 3.29 -7.24 8.07
CA ILE A 169 2.52 -6.29 7.25
C ILE A 169 3.47 -5.53 6.32
N ALA A 170 4.61 -5.04 6.83
CA ALA A 170 5.64 -4.35 6.04
C ALA A 170 6.18 -5.23 4.91
N ALA A 171 6.44 -6.51 5.17
CA ALA A 171 6.86 -7.46 4.14
C ALA A 171 5.75 -7.71 3.09
N LEU A 172 4.48 -7.78 3.53
CA LEU A 172 3.34 -7.92 2.64
C LEU A 172 3.17 -6.69 1.74
N THR A 173 3.16 -5.49 2.32
CA THR A 173 3.03 -4.22 1.58
C THR A 173 4.22 -4.02 0.63
N PHE A 174 5.43 -4.35 1.07
CA PHE A 174 6.62 -4.32 0.21
C PHE A 174 6.48 -5.27 -0.99
N ALA A 175 6.05 -6.51 -0.76
CA ALA A 175 5.83 -7.48 -1.84
C ALA A 175 4.72 -7.03 -2.81
N LEU A 176 3.62 -6.50 -2.27
CA LEU A 176 2.52 -5.94 -3.08
C LEU A 176 3.00 -4.78 -3.94
N SER A 177 3.63 -3.75 -3.36
CA SER A 177 4.09 -2.55 -4.07
C SER A 177 5.12 -2.83 -5.15
N ASN A 178 6.03 -3.79 -4.92
CA ASN A 178 7.17 -3.98 -5.81
C ASN A 178 6.93 -5.01 -6.90
N TYR A 179 6.07 -6.04 -6.65
CA TYR A 179 5.95 -7.19 -7.55
C TYR A 179 4.52 -7.46 -8.02
N ILE A 180 3.50 -7.29 -7.16
CA ILE A 180 2.12 -7.72 -7.48
C ILE A 180 1.31 -6.58 -8.08
N ILE A 181 1.32 -5.40 -7.47
CA ILE A 181 0.52 -4.25 -7.91
C ILE A 181 0.94 -3.75 -9.29
N PRO A 182 2.24 -3.58 -9.64
CA PRO A 182 2.60 -3.02 -10.92
C PRO A 182 2.02 -3.76 -12.14
N PRO A 183 2.18 -5.09 -12.29
CA PRO A 183 1.61 -5.79 -13.44
C PRO A 183 0.08 -5.83 -13.44
N THR A 184 -0.56 -5.82 -12.27
CA THR A 184 -2.03 -5.77 -12.19
C THR A 184 -2.58 -4.38 -12.54
N ASN A 185 -1.88 -3.31 -12.16
CA ASN A 185 -2.26 -1.94 -12.51
C ASN A 185 -2.27 -1.69 -14.02
N VAL A 186 -1.43 -2.36 -14.80
CA VAL A 186 -1.48 -2.29 -16.28
C VAL A 186 -2.89 -2.62 -16.78
N LYS A 187 -3.49 -3.71 -16.25
CA LYS A 187 -4.84 -4.14 -16.63
C LYS A 187 -5.91 -3.15 -16.15
N ARG A 188 -5.81 -2.69 -14.90
CA ARG A 188 -6.74 -1.71 -14.32
C ARG A 188 -6.75 -0.40 -15.11
N ILE A 189 -5.59 0.12 -15.47
CA ILE A 189 -5.46 1.37 -16.23
C ILE A 189 -5.97 1.19 -17.66
N ALA A 190 -5.65 0.04 -18.30
CA ALA A 190 -6.20 -0.29 -19.62
C ALA A 190 -7.74 -0.35 -19.59
N TYR A 191 -8.32 -1.02 -18.59
CA TYR A 191 -9.76 -1.06 -18.37
C TYR A 191 -10.35 0.35 -18.17
N THR A 192 -9.74 1.14 -17.29
CA THR A 192 -10.19 2.51 -17.01
C THR A 192 -10.15 3.39 -18.26
N ASN A 193 -9.12 3.27 -19.08
CA ASN A 193 -9.01 4.03 -20.33
C ASN A 193 -10.07 3.59 -21.35
N LYS A 194 -10.38 2.29 -21.41
CA LYS A 194 -11.33 1.70 -22.37
C LYS A 194 -12.79 2.03 -22.02
N TYR A 195 -13.19 1.91 -20.75
CA TYR A 195 -14.59 1.94 -20.35
C TYR A 195 -14.98 3.18 -19.53
N VAL A 196 -14.08 3.71 -18.70
CA VAL A 196 -14.40 4.81 -17.78
C VAL A 196 -14.11 6.17 -18.41
N LYS A 197 -12.89 6.34 -18.94
CA LYS A 197 -12.46 7.66 -19.44
C LYS A 197 -12.97 7.94 -20.85
N ASN A 198 -13.50 6.94 -21.57
CA ASN A 198 -13.94 7.03 -22.97
C ASN A 198 -12.94 7.82 -23.86
N LYS A 199 -11.68 7.86 -23.44
CA LYS A 199 -10.58 8.60 -24.04
C LYS A 199 -9.47 7.62 -24.37
N ALA A 200 -9.55 7.09 -25.57
CA ALA A 200 -8.39 6.49 -26.22
C ALA A 200 -7.25 7.50 -26.52
N VAL A 201 -7.17 8.58 -25.76
CA VAL A 201 -6.29 9.70 -26.10
C VAL A 201 -5.39 10.02 -24.92
N ALA A 202 -4.29 9.27 -24.80
CA ALA A 202 -3.15 9.72 -24.05
C ALA A 202 -2.44 10.83 -24.83
N TYR A 203 -2.83 12.09 -24.63
CA TYR A 203 -2.09 13.22 -25.17
C TYR A 203 -0.95 13.59 -24.22
N GLY A 204 0.28 13.42 -24.65
CA GLY A 204 1.40 14.12 -24.04
C GLY A 204 1.42 15.56 -24.56
N SER A 205 1.57 16.56 -23.70
CA SER A 205 1.73 17.97 -24.11
C SER A 205 3.02 18.56 -23.54
N ASN A 206 3.67 19.45 -24.31
CA ASN A 206 4.93 20.11 -23.94
C ASN A 206 6.03 19.11 -23.55
N ILE A 207 6.23 18.11 -24.40
CA ILE A 207 7.23 17.05 -24.20
C ILE A 207 8.57 17.57 -24.70
N GLN A 208 9.56 17.64 -23.82
CA GLN A 208 10.93 18.01 -24.15
C GLN A 208 11.87 16.89 -23.71
N LEU A 209 12.72 16.41 -24.60
CA LEU A 209 13.68 15.36 -24.32
C LEU A 209 14.96 15.50 -25.12
N MET A 210 16.06 15.10 -24.51
CA MET A 210 17.36 15.00 -25.22
C MET A 210 17.38 13.71 -26.02
N VAL A 211 17.55 13.83 -27.34
CA VAL A 211 17.65 12.71 -28.28
C VAL A 211 19.06 12.12 -28.28
N ARG A 212 20.05 13.01 -28.34
CA ARG A 212 21.49 12.77 -28.22
C ARG A 212 22.15 13.92 -27.47
N PRO A 213 23.37 13.78 -26.95
CA PRO A 213 24.11 14.91 -26.41
C PRO A 213 24.12 16.08 -27.41
N GLY A 214 23.57 17.22 -27.01
CA GLY A 214 23.46 18.40 -27.88
C GLY A 214 22.28 18.42 -28.85
N GLU A 215 21.40 17.41 -28.85
CA GLU A 215 20.16 17.40 -29.68
C GLU A 215 18.93 17.29 -28.76
N VAL A 216 18.03 18.26 -28.82
CA VAL A 216 16.81 18.33 -28.00
C VAL A 216 15.60 18.32 -28.90
N ALA A 217 14.70 17.33 -28.70
CA ALA A 217 13.40 17.28 -29.38
C ALA A 217 12.31 17.87 -28.49
N TYR A 218 11.39 18.59 -29.10
CA TYR A 218 10.19 19.12 -28.47
C TYR A 218 8.96 18.72 -29.26
N PHE A 219 7.92 18.27 -28.57
CA PHE A 219 6.59 18.02 -29.10
C PHE A 219 5.60 18.92 -28.34
N GLY A 220 4.89 19.79 -29.02
CA GLY A 220 3.85 20.58 -28.40
C GLY A 220 2.68 19.73 -27.94
N ARG A 221 2.34 18.68 -28.69
CA ARG A 221 1.36 17.65 -28.36
C ARG A 221 1.70 16.36 -29.10
N PHE A 222 1.54 15.23 -28.46
CA PHE A 222 1.65 13.92 -29.07
C PHE A 222 0.40 13.09 -28.80
N ASP A 223 -0.17 12.48 -29.86
CA ASP A 223 -1.30 11.57 -29.80
C ASP A 223 -0.82 10.12 -29.95
N ASN A 224 -0.97 9.33 -28.89
CA ASN A 224 -0.54 7.94 -28.88
C ASN A 224 -1.41 7.03 -29.76
N THR A 225 -2.69 7.38 -29.95
CA THR A 225 -3.62 6.55 -30.72
C THR A 225 -3.26 6.57 -32.21
N THR A 226 -2.88 7.74 -32.70
CA THR A 226 -2.49 7.93 -34.11
C THR A 226 -0.99 7.90 -34.31
N SER A 227 -0.19 7.79 -33.22
CA SER A 227 1.28 7.92 -33.26
C SER A 227 1.77 9.21 -33.92
N GLN A 228 1.01 10.30 -33.75
CA GLN A 228 1.29 11.61 -34.36
C GLN A 228 1.65 12.67 -33.32
N GLY A 229 2.72 13.40 -33.60
CA GLY A 229 3.12 14.59 -32.86
C GLY A 229 2.79 15.86 -33.63
N TYR A 230 2.45 16.92 -32.92
CA TYR A 230 2.14 18.24 -33.46
C TYR A 230 3.08 19.29 -32.86
N ARG A 231 3.42 20.30 -33.66
CA ARG A 231 4.38 21.36 -33.28
C ARG A 231 5.70 20.76 -32.82
N PHE A 232 6.34 20.01 -33.69
CA PHE A 232 7.62 19.37 -33.44
C PHE A 232 8.77 20.35 -33.68
N SER A 233 9.79 20.32 -32.81
CA SER A 233 11.11 20.88 -33.10
C SER A 233 12.21 19.93 -32.66
N LEU A 234 13.31 19.95 -33.40
CA LEU A 234 14.56 19.27 -33.04
C LEU A 234 15.67 20.29 -33.17
N ASP A 235 16.20 20.71 -32.02
CA ASP A 235 17.23 21.71 -31.92
C ASP A 235 18.59 21.07 -31.67
N LYS A 236 19.60 21.41 -32.47
CA LYS A 236 20.97 20.96 -32.32
C LYS A 236 21.82 22.10 -31.75
N PHE A 237 22.54 21.78 -30.69
CA PHE A 237 23.40 22.70 -29.96
C PHE A 237 24.86 22.34 -30.14
N ASP A 238 25.70 23.36 -30.31
CA ASP A 238 27.13 23.29 -30.11
C ASP A 238 27.51 24.18 -28.92
N GLY A 239 27.83 23.51 -27.81
CA GLY A 239 27.99 24.19 -26.51
C GLY A 239 26.69 24.85 -26.02
N LYS A 240 26.63 26.19 -26.09
CA LYS A 240 25.43 26.99 -25.72
C LYS A 240 24.68 27.60 -26.90
N SER A 241 25.18 27.43 -28.13
CA SER A 241 24.61 28.03 -29.32
C SER A 241 23.83 27.01 -30.12
N ILE A 242 22.68 27.44 -30.69
CA ILE A 242 21.91 26.59 -31.60
C ILE A 242 22.58 26.67 -32.97
N VAL A 243 22.93 25.50 -33.53
CA VAL A 243 23.56 25.39 -34.87
C VAL A 243 22.56 24.96 -35.93
N SER A 244 21.49 24.26 -35.55
CA SER A 244 20.45 23.87 -36.48
C SER A 244 19.13 23.62 -35.74
N THR A 245 18.02 24.07 -36.35
CA THR A 245 16.65 23.83 -35.87
C THR A 245 15.83 23.21 -36.99
N LEU A 246 15.29 22.03 -36.74
CA LEU A 246 14.30 21.38 -37.60
C LEU A 246 12.92 21.56 -36.96
N THR A 247 12.00 22.21 -37.60
CA THR A 247 10.60 22.33 -37.17
C THR A 247 9.67 21.60 -38.13
N ALA A 248 8.57 21.03 -37.61
CA ALA A 248 7.52 20.46 -38.45
C ALA A 248 6.14 20.70 -37.82
N SER A 249 5.13 20.91 -38.67
CA SER A 249 3.74 21.08 -38.21
C SER A 249 3.21 19.82 -37.56
N SER A 250 3.52 18.65 -38.16
CA SER A 250 3.21 17.35 -37.61
C SER A 250 4.30 16.33 -37.93
N VAL A 251 4.44 15.34 -37.06
CA VAL A 251 5.36 14.21 -37.19
C VAL A 251 4.59 12.92 -36.91
N GLU A 252 4.86 11.90 -37.70
CA GLU A 252 4.21 10.60 -37.60
C GLU A 252 5.28 9.52 -37.39
N TYR A 253 5.12 8.68 -36.36
CA TYR A 253 6.03 7.57 -36.09
C TYR A 253 5.68 6.37 -36.94
N ASP A 254 6.65 5.83 -37.65
CA ASP A 254 6.47 4.56 -38.42
C ASP A 254 6.57 3.38 -37.45
N THR A 255 5.45 2.76 -37.13
CA THR A 255 5.38 1.61 -36.22
C THR A 255 6.02 0.35 -36.82
N THR A 256 6.31 0.31 -38.14
CA THR A 256 6.95 -0.83 -38.81
C THR A 256 8.47 -0.75 -38.81
N ARG A 257 9.02 0.45 -38.65
CA ARG A 257 10.47 0.72 -38.68
C ARG A 257 10.90 1.49 -37.47
N GLN A 258 11.81 0.93 -36.72
CA GLN A 258 12.33 1.55 -35.51
C GLN A 258 13.03 2.89 -35.82
N TYR A 259 12.72 3.95 -35.03
CA TYR A 259 13.30 5.30 -35.13
C TYR A 259 12.97 6.08 -36.39
N HIS A 260 12.06 5.62 -37.26
CA HIS A 260 11.63 6.33 -38.45
C HIS A 260 10.47 7.26 -38.12
N TRP A 261 10.66 8.51 -38.52
CA TRP A 261 9.67 9.59 -38.32
C TRP A 261 9.42 10.28 -39.64
N LYS A 262 8.17 10.39 -40.04
CA LYS A 262 7.72 11.15 -41.17
C LYS A 262 7.28 12.53 -40.76
N LEU A 263 8.02 13.57 -41.16
CA LEU A 263 7.75 14.95 -40.82
C LEU A 263 6.99 15.63 -41.92
N LYS A 264 5.91 16.35 -41.63
CA LYS A 264 5.06 17.08 -42.59
C LYS A 264 5.21 18.59 -42.35
N ASP A 265 5.24 19.36 -43.44
CA ASP A 265 5.45 20.82 -43.47
C ASP A 265 6.69 21.20 -42.63
N TYR A 266 7.83 20.67 -43.06
CA TYR A 266 9.07 20.88 -42.33
C TYR A 266 9.84 22.10 -42.79
N MET A 267 10.60 22.69 -41.88
CA MET A 267 11.58 23.76 -42.11
C MET A 267 12.86 23.46 -41.31
N ILE A 268 13.98 23.41 -42.00
CA ILE A 268 15.31 23.27 -41.39
C ILE A 268 15.99 24.61 -41.52
N ARG A 269 16.52 25.12 -40.41
CA ARG A 269 17.29 26.37 -40.31
C ARG A 269 18.68 26.00 -39.79
N ASP A 270 19.69 26.17 -40.63
CA ASP A 270 21.08 25.96 -40.25
C ASP A 270 21.72 27.31 -40.04
N PHE A 271 22.39 27.52 -38.90
CA PHE A 271 22.99 28.78 -38.49
C PHE A 271 24.51 28.69 -38.63
N ASP A 272 25.09 29.62 -39.39
CA ASP A 272 26.56 29.77 -39.52
C ASP A 272 26.90 31.22 -39.20
N GLY A 273 27.17 31.46 -37.90
CA GLY A 273 27.36 32.80 -37.38
C GLY A 273 26.13 33.70 -37.58
N MET A 274 26.24 34.77 -38.40
CA MET A 274 25.10 35.63 -38.75
C MET A 274 24.34 35.19 -40.01
N ASN A 275 24.84 34.15 -40.70
CA ASN A 275 24.19 33.66 -41.90
C ASN A 275 23.22 32.51 -41.54
N GLU A 276 22.07 32.48 -42.18
CA GLU A 276 21.06 31.47 -42.01
C GLU A 276 20.75 30.81 -43.36
N LYS A 277 20.78 29.49 -43.39
CA LYS A 277 20.39 28.69 -44.54
C LYS A 277 19.06 28.00 -44.25
N ILE A 278 18.01 28.33 -45.01
CA ILE A 278 16.66 27.78 -44.81
C ILE A 278 16.35 26.78 -45.90
N ARG A 279 15.88 25.59 -45.49
CA ARG A 279 15.33 24.54 -46.35
C ARG A 279 13.92 24.20 -45.89
N LYS A 280 12.98 24.21 -46.83
CA LYS A 280 11.56 23.88 -46.54
C LYS A 280 11.07 22.80 -47.49
N GLY A 281 10.08 22.01 -47.04
CA GLY A 281 9.44 21.01 -47.87
C GLY A 281 8.17 20.46 -47.23
N MET A 282 7.38 19.75 -48.03
CA MET A 282 6.10 19.23 -47.57
C MET A 282 6.26 17.97 -46.70
N THR A 283 7.23 17.09 -47.03
CA THR A 283 7.43 15.83 -46.29
C THR A 283 8.89 15.43 -46.36
N ILE A 284 9.42 14.93 -45.24
CA ILE A 284 10.75 14.34 -45.12
C ILE A 284 10.70 13.15 -44.14
N ASP A 285 11.38 12.06 -44.49
CA ASP A 285 11.62 10.94 -43.60
C ASP A 285 12.95 11.18 -42.87
N SER A 286 12.90 11.13 -41.54
CA SER A 286 14.07 11.35 -40.69
C SER A 286 14.22 10.20 -39.69
N ILE A 287 15.46 9.80 -39.43
CA ILE A 287 15.79 8.83 -38.37
C ILE A 287 16.11 9.61 -37.10
N ILE A 288 15.16 9.58 -36.16
CA ILE A 288 15.32 10.24 -34.86
C ILE A 288 15.30 9.12 -33.81
N PRO A 289 16.38 8.90 -33.05
CA PRO A 289 16.53 7.75 -32.15
C PRO A 289 15.71 7.88 -30.85
N ILE A 290 14.41 8.14 -31.01
CA ILE A 290 13.39 8.16 -29.97
C ILE A 290 12.17 7.39 -30.44
N GLU A 291 11.49 6.74 -29.51
CA GLU A 291 10.23 6.05 -29.74
C GLU A 291 9.12 6.68 -28.92
N PRO A 292 7.85 6.55 -29.33
CA PRO A 292 6.72 7.10 -28.53
C PRO A 292 6.72 6.61 -27.08
N LYS A 293 7.08 5.36 -26.82
CA LYS A 293 7.20 4.80 -25.46
C LYS A 293 8.26 5.49 -24.57
N ASP A 294 9.18 6.24 -25.15
CA ASP A 294 10.24 6.92 -24.42
C ASP A 294 9.75 8.20 -23.73
N PHE A 295 8.65 8.78 -24.20
CA PHE A 295 8.11 10.05 -23.71
C PHE A 295 6.59 10.03 -23.45
N LEU A 296 5.91 8.93 -23.78
CA LEU A 296 4.51 8.75 -23.43
C LEU A 296 4.40 8.41 -21.95
N ILE A 297 4.27 9.44 -21.18
CA ILE A 297 4.08 9.35 -19.72
C ILE A 297 2.64 9.73 -19.46
N ALA A 298 1.75 8.73 -19.36
CA ALA A 298 0.46 8.94 -18.72
C ALA A 298 0.67 9.28 -17.24
N SER A 299 -0.24 10.06 -16.63
CA SER A 299 -0.09 10.51 -15.24
C SER A 299 0.03 9.37 -14.21
N ASP A 300 -0.25 8.14 -14.61
CA ASP A 300 -0.30 6.97 -13.72
C ASP A 300 0.68 5.84 -14.14
N ASP A 301 1.54 6.08 -15.15
CA ASP A 301 2.48 5.07 -15.68
C ASP A 301 3.53 4.63 -14.66
N GLN A 302 3.88 5.51 -13.68
CA GLN A 302 4.80 5.15 -12.60
C GLN A 302 4.31 3.97 -11.77
N GLU A 303 2.99 3.77 -11.65
CA GLU A 303 2.39 2.70 -10.87
C GLU A 303 2.38 1.35 -11.61
N MET A 304 2.63 1.35 -12.92
CA MET A 304 2.67 0.15 -13.76
C MET A 304 4.03 -0.54 -13.74
N LEU A 305 5.08 0.15 -13.33
CA LEU A 305 6.45 -0.34 -13.38
C LEU A 305 6.84 -1.05 -12.09
N THR A 306 7.42 -2.25 -12.21
CA THR A 306 8.09 -2.91 -11.08
C THR A 306 9.30 -2.07 -10.64
N THR A 307 9.73 -2.22 -9.39
CA THR A 307 10.85 -1.40 -8.86
C THR A 307 12.14 -1.50 -9.67
N PRO A 308 12.57 -2.67 -10.20
CA PRO A 308 13.69 -2.72 -11.12
C PRO A 308 13.46 -1.94 -12.42
N GLN A 309 12.28 -2.12 -13.04
CA GLN A 309 11.90 -1.40 -14.26
C GLN A 309 11.83 0.12 -14.02
N LEU A 310 11.28 0.52 -12.88
CA LEU A 310 11.20 1.92 -12.46
C LEU A 310 12.60 2.54 -12.28
N SER A 311 13.52 1.81 -11.66
CA SER A 311 14.91 2.27 -11.48
C SER A 311 15.65 2.41 -12.82
N ASP A 312 15.48 1.45 -13.72
CA ASP A 312 16.06 1.51 -15.08
C ASP A 312 15.45 2.65 -15.91
N TYR A 313 14.14 2.84 -15.81
CA TYR A 313 13.44 3.94 -16.47
C TYR A 313 13.96 5.29 -15.97
N ILE A 314 14.02 5.50 -14.64
CA ILE A 314 14.57 6.70 -14.03
C ILE A 314 16.00 6.98 -14.53
N ARG A 315 16.85 5.96 -14.55
CA ARG A 315 18.23 6.10 -15.02
C ARG A 315 18.31 6.56 -16.49
N LYS A 316 17.53 5.92 -17.37
CA LYS A 316 17.48 6.26 -18.79
C LYS A 316 16.95 7.68 -19.03
N GLN A 317 15.91 8.06 -18.31
CA GLN A 317 15.30 9.38 -18.48
C GLN A 317 16.19 10.50 -17.89
N LYS A 318 16.93 10.25 -16.82
CA LYS A 318 17.94 11.19 -16.30
C LYS A 318 19.04 11.45 -17.32
N MET A 319 19.52 10.41 -18.00
CA MET A 319 20.54 10.59 -19.07
C MET A 319 19.99 11.40 -20.26
N ARG A 320 18.67 11.35 -20.50
CA ARG A 320 17.98 12.11 -21.55
C ARG A 320 17.54 13.52 -21.14
N GLY A 321 17.79 13.92 -19.88
CA GLY A 321 17.42 15.25 -19.38
C GLY A 321 15.91 15.54 -19.32
N VAL A 322 15.06 14.51 -19.26
CA VAL A 322 13.60 14.68 -19.22
C VAL A 322 13.15 15.31 -17.90
N ALA A 323 12.45 16.45 -17.99
CA ALA A 323 12.07 17.23 -16.81
C ALA A 323 11.03 16.54 -15.90
N ASN A 324 10.18 15.65 -16.43
CA ASN A 324 9.03 15.10 -15.69
C ASN A 324 9.30 13.80 -14.97
N ILE A 325 10.54 13.55 -14.57
CA ILE A 325 10.96 12.30 -13.91
C ILE A 325 10.63 12.23 -12.42
N LYS A 326 10.35 13.37 -11.78
CA LYS A 326 10.19 13.46 -10.33
C LYS A 326 9.06 12.59 -9.78
N LYS A 327 7.96 12.43 -10.52
CA LYS A 327 6.87 11.53 -10.12
C LYS A 327 7.32 10.08 -10.01
N PHE A 328 8.19 9.63 -10.91
CA PHE A 328 8.75 8.28 -10.91
C PHE A 328 9.73 8.08 -9.75
N GLU A 329 10.54 9.09 -9.46
CA GLU A 329 11.45 9.06 -8.30
C GLU A 329 10.66 9.03 -6.99
N ILE A 330 9.60 9.83 -6.86
CA ILE A 330 8.72 9.84 -5.70
C ILE A 330 8.07 8.47 -5.51
N GLU A 331 7.52 7.88 -6.57
CA GLU A 331 6.91 6.56 -6.48
C GLU A 331 7.90 5.50 -5.99
N LYS A 332 9.14 5.55 -6.46
CA LYS A 332 10.19 4.62 -6.01
C LYS A 332 10.49 4.78 -4.52
N GLU A 333 10.70 6.01 -4.05
CA GLU A 333 11.03 6.28 -2.65
C GLU A 333 9.82 6.05 -1.73
N LYS A 334 8.60 6.33 -2.21
CA LYS A 334 7.35 6.08 -1.50
C LYS A 334 7.18 4.62 -1.10
N ARG A 335 7.50 3.67 -1.99
CA ARG A 335 7.41 2.23 -1.70
C ARG A 335 8.24 1.79 -0.49
N LEU A 336 9.43 2.39 -0.33
CA LEU A 336 10.28 2.15 0.84
C LEU A 336 9.76 2.87 2.08
N ALA A 337 9.36 4.13 1.94
CA ALA A 337 8.84 4.94 3.03
C ALA A 337 7.56 4.34 3.66
N GLU A 338 6.63 3.84 2.86
CA GLU A 338 5.41 3.15 3.33
C GLU A 338 5.74 1.87 4.11
N THR A 339 6.78 1.15 3.73
CA THR A 339 7.25 -0.03 4.48
C THR A 339 7.75 0.36 5.88
N ALA A 340 8.50 1.44 5.99
CA ALA A 340 8.97 1.98 7.27
C ALA A 340 7.83 2.53 8.14
N ALA A 341 6.84 3.16 7.52
CA ALA A 341 5.66 3.70 8.19
C ALA A 341 4.91 2.67 9.03
N ALA A 342 4.81 1.42 8.57
CA ALA A 342 4.14 0.34 9.30
C ALA A 342 4.71 0.15 10.72
N PHE A 343 6.03 0.21 10.87
CA PHE A 343 6.69 0.11 12.19
C PHE A 343 6.45 1.34 13.05
N ILE A 344 6.56 2.52 12.47
CA ILE A 344 6.43 3.80 13.16
C ILE A 344 5.00 3.96 13.69
N LEU A 345 4.01 3.72 12.84
CA LEU A 345 2.60 3.83 13.20
C LEU A 345 2.19 2.75 14.22
N THR A 346 2.75 1.54 14.12
CA THR A 346 2.55 0.50 15.14
C THR A 346 3.09 0.94 16.51
N LEU A 347 4.30 1.53 16.54
CA LEU A 347 4.89 2.06 17.77
C LEU A 347 4.02 3.15 18.40
N ILE A 348 3.54 4.10 17.60
CA ILE A 348 2.65 5.17 18.06
C ILE A 348 1.33 4.59 18.55
N GLY A 349 0.68 3.74 17.76
CA GLY A 349 -0.63 3.16 18.08
C GLY A 349 -0.61 2.38 19.38
N MET A 350 0.37 1.51 19.58
CA MET A 350 0.54 0.77 20.83
C MET A 350 0.80 1.71 22.01
N SER A 351 1.72 2.66 21.85
CA SER A 351 2.11 3.57 22.94
C SER A 351 0.98 4.49 23.37
N LEU A 352 0.13 4.92 22.43
CA LEU A 352 -1.03 5.75 22.68
C LEU A 352 -2.15 4.99 23.39
N SER A 353 -2.40 3.74 22.96
CA SER A 353 -3.59 2.97 23.35
C SER A 353 -3.35 1.99 24.51
N ALA A 354 -2.10 1.83 24.98
CA ALA A 354 -1.77 0.92 26.06
C ALA A 354 -2.36 1.31 27.42
N LYS A 355 -2.81 2.55 27.56
CA LYS A 355 -3.40 3.08 28.80
C LYS A 355 -4.91 3.19 28.68
N LYS A 356 -5.61 2.81 29.75
CA LYS A 356 -7.05 3.06 29.87
C LYS A 356 -7.29 4.57 30.02
N VAL A 357 -8.10 5.13 29.12
CA VAL A 357 -8.46 6.56 29.13
C VAL A 357 -9.88 6.71 29.64
N LYS A 358 -10.12 7.75 30.47
CA LYS A 358 -11.44 8.03 31.09
C LYS A 358 -12.57 8.27 30.06
N GLY A 359 -12.25 8.49 28.79
CA GLY A 359 -13.23 8.72 27.72
C GLY A 359 -13.58 7.48 26.88
N GLY A 360 -13.11 6.30 27.27
CA GLY A 360 -13.40 5.04 26.58
C GLY A 360 -12.68 4.86 25.24
N MET A 361 -13.03 3.78 24.56
CA MET A 361 -12.40 3.35 23.28
C MET A 361 -12.53 4.40 22.17
N GLY A 362 -13.65 5.16 22.14
CA GLY A 362 -13.92 6.13 21.08
C GLY A 362 -12.89 7.25 20.96
N ILE A 363 -12.38 7.76 22.09
CA ILE A 363 -11.37 8.83 22.08
C ILE A 363 -10.05 8.33 21.48
N ASN A 364 -9.59 7.14 21.89
CA ASN A 364 -8.35 6.57 21.34
C ASN A 364 -8.46 6.32 19.83
N ILE A 365 -9.60 5.82 19.36
CA ILE A 365 -9.87 5.60 17.94
C ILE A 365 -9.92 6.95 17.21
N GLY A 366 -10.59 7.96 17.76
CA GLY A 366 -10.67 9.30 17.17
C GLY A 366 -9.29 9.97 17.01
N ILE A 367 -8.47 9.94 18.07
CA ILE A 367 -7.07 10.43 18.01
C ILE A 367 -6.28 9.62 16.98
N GLY A 368 -6.48 8.31 16.95
CA GLY A 368 -5.82 7.43 15.99
C GLY A 368 -6.16 7.77 14.55
N LEU A 369 -7.43 7.90 14.22
CA LEU A 369 -7.89 8.33 12.91
C LEU A 369 -7.29 9.69 12.52
N GLY A 370 -7.34 10.66 13.43
CA GLY A 370 -6.76 11.99 13.20
C GLY A 370 -5.26 11.94 12.88
N LEU A 371 -4.49 11.16 13.65
CA LEU A 371 -3.05 10.97 13.38
C LEU A 371 -2.78 10.22 12.07
N SER A 372 -3.59 9.22 11.72
CA SER A 372 -3.44 8.51 10.44
C SER A 372 -3.70 9.41 9.24
N PHE A 373 -4.80 10.18 9.27
CA PHE A 373 -5.09 11.14 8.20
C PHE A 373 -4.04 12.24 8.13
N SER A 374 -3.58 12.74 9.27
CA SER A 374 -2.50 13.72 9.36
C SER A 374 -1.19 13.18 8.74
N TYR A 375 -0.85 11.90 8.94
CA TYR A 375 0.29 11.26 8.30
C TYR A 375 0.14 11.24 6.77
N ILE A 376 -1.02 10.80 6.27
CA ILE A 376 -1.29 10.73 4.82
C ILE A 376 -1.25 12.13 4.20
N LEU A 377 -1.90 13.11 4.83
CA LEU A 377 -1.89 14.50 4.35
C LEU A 377 -0.47 15.07 4.32
N PHE A 378 0.31 14.83 5.38
CA PHE A 378 1.69 15.31 5.46
C PHE A 378 2.57 14.66 4.38
N SER A 379 2.42 13.36 4.14
CA SER A 379 3.10 12.66 3.05
C SER A 379 2.71 13.21 1.66
N THR A 380 1.44 13.53 1.44
CA THR A 380 0.96 14.13 0.20
C THR A 380 1.52 15.54 -0.01
N ILE A 381 1.56 16.36 1.04
CA ILE A 381 2.13 17.70 1.01
C ILE A 381 3.63 17.64 0.66
N THR A 382 4.40 16.79 1.36
CA THR A 382 5.84 16.66 1.10
C THR A 382 6.13 16.13 -0.30
N SER A 383 5.29 15.20 -0.82
CA SER A 383 5.34 14.75 -2.22
C SER A 383 5.16 15.90 -3.19
N SER A 384 4.18 16.79 -2.94
CA SER A 384 3.91 17.96 -3.79
C SER A 384 5.10 18.92 -3.81
N PHE A 385 5.77 19.14 -2.67
CA PHE A 385 7.02 19.93 -2.63
C PHE A 385 8.14 19.33 -3.50
N ALA A 386 8.26 17.98 -3.51
CA ALA A 386 9.24 17.31 -4.34
C ALA A 386 8.90 17.41 -5.85
N ILE A 387 7.62 17.28 -6.23
CA ILE A 387 7.17 17.44 -7.62
C ILE A 387 7.54 18.84 -8.13
N ASN A 388 7.28 19.87 -7.32
CA ASN A 388 7.57 21.26 -7.68
C ASN A 388 9.06 21.62 -7.59
N GLY A 389 9.92 20.71 -7.13
CA GLY A 389 11.37 20.90 -7.15
C GLY A 389 11.96 21.59 -5.93
N TYR A 390 11.19 21.84 -4.89
CA TYR A 390 11.67 22.47 -3.66
C TYR A 390 12.54 21.56 -2.80
N THR A 391 12.37 20.23 -2.96
CA THR A 391 13.15 19.24 -2.22
C THR A 391 13.42 18.00 -3.07
N SER A 392 14.38 17.18 -2.66
CA SER A 392 14.63 15.90 -3.33
C SER A 392 13.54 14.87 -2.99
N PRO A 393 13.14 13.99 -3.92
CA PRO A 393 12.14 12.95 -3.69
C PRO A 393 12.42 12.06 -2.47
N ALA A 394 13.68 11.65 -2.28
CA ALA A 394 14.07 10.82 -1.14
C ALA A 394 13.82 11.53 0.21
N VAL A 395 14.26 12.79 0.33
CA VAL A 395 14.03 13.57 1.55
C VAL A 395 12.55 13.81 1.79
N ALA A 396 11.79 14.16 0.75
CA ALA A 396 10.36 14.44 0.86
C ALA A 396 9.57 13.23 1.40
N MET A 397 9.91 12.02 0.99
CA MET A 397 9.22 10.81 1.43
C MET A 397 9.59 10.38 2.85
N GLU A 398 10.80 10.73 3.33
CA GLU A 398 11.26 10.38 4.67
C GLU A 398 10.89 11.42 5.74
N ILE A 399 10.59 12.68 5.38
CA ILE A 399 10.20 13.72 6.35
C ILE A 399 9.00 13.28 7.22
N PRO A 400 7.89 12.75 6.69
CA PRO A 400 6.78 12.26 7.50
C PRO A 400 7.21 11.15 8.45
N ASN A 401 8.01 10.20 7.98
CA ASN A 401 8.53 9.10 8.79
C ASN A 401 9.38 9.60 9.96
N ILE A 402 10.27 10.54 9.72
CA ILE A 402 11.15 11.11 10.76
C ILE A 402 10.31 11.84 11.83
N VAL A 403 9.38 12.69 11.41
CA VAL A 403 8.52 13.44 12.34
C VAL A 403 7.66 12.48 13.18
N TYR A 404 7.04 11.50 12.56
CA TYR A 404 6.22 10.53 13.26
C TYR A 404 7.04 9.57 14.12
N LEU A 405 8.28 9.25 13.74
CA LEU A 405 9.20 8.49 14.58
C LEU A 405 9.54 9.24 15.88
N ILE A 406 9.80 10.56 15.79
CA ILE A 406 10.06 11.39 16.96
C ILE A 406 8.84 11.39 17.89
N ILE A 407 7.62 11.57 17.34
CA ILE A 407 6.36 11.47 18.09
C ILE A 407 6.24 10.07 18.73
N GLY A 408 6.51 9.01 17.98
CA GLY A 408 6.45 7.63 18.46
C GLY A 408 7.40 7.36 19.61
N ILE A 409 8.64 7.82 19.53
CA ILE A 409 9.63 7.69 20.61
C ILE A 409 9.20 8.48 21.86
N ALA A 410 8.68 9.68 21.68
CA ALA A 410 8.17 10.49 22.79
C ALA A 410 7.00 9.80 23.52
N LEU A 411 6.03 9.27 22.77
CA LEU A 411 4.89 8.51 23.30
C LEU A 411 5.34 7.21 23.96
N TYR A 412 6.27 6.48 23.35
CA TYR A 412 6.83 5.26 23.92
C TYR A 412 7.53 5.52 25.25
N ARG A 413 8.39 6.55 25.32
CA ARG A 413 9.05 6.95 26.60
C ARG A 413 8.05 7.32 27.68
N ARG A 414 6.94 7.98 27.31
CA ARG A 414 5.86 8.31 28.25
C ARG A 414 5.08 7.06 28.69
N ALA A 415 4.85 6.13 27.77
CA ALA A 415 4.12 4.89 28.05
C ALA A 415 4.95 3.88 28.86
N SER A 416 6.26 3.82 28.67
CA SER A 416 7.17 2.87 29.32
C SER A 416 7.58 3.25 30.77
N LYS A 417 7.19 4.45 31.27
CA LYS A 417 7.47 4.91 32.63
C LYS A 417 6.48 4.38 33.70
N PHE A 418 5.68 3.35 33.33
CA PHE A 418 4.75 2.66 34.25
C PHE A 418 5.35 1.39 34.77
#